data_4182f5c2f053defe14e591d09f174220
#
_entry.id   4182f5c2f053defe14e591d09f174220
#
_cell.length_a   1.000
_cell.length_b   1.000
_cell.length_c   1.000
_cell.angle_alpha   90.00
_cell.angle_beta   90.00
_cell.angle_gamma   90.00
#
_symmetry.space_group_name_H-M   'P 1'
#
loop_
_entity.id
_entity.type
_entity.pdbx_description
1 polymer ?
#
loop_
_entity_poly.entity_id
_entity_poly.type
_entity_poly.pdbx_seq_one_letter_code
_entity_poly.pdbx_strand_id
1 'polypeptide(L)'
;MRVLVAGAGVWGSYIADHMVERGHEVLVVEQDATTARRARASGGRTVVAGDACEPSVLDHLGLDTVDTVVAATGDDEDNLVVSLLVKRWYGVPRVVARVNNPKNTWMFTDEWGVDTAVSAPAVMTWLLERAVGVQDVVALLRAERGRGVALVELTLDDDAPALGRRPADLDLPAGATVVAVVRGDQVLAGADAGPFEPADEVLALTTLQAEPDLRLLLGGQPGGSHTPAG
;
A
#
# COMPACT_ATOMS: atom_id res chain seq x y z
N MET A 1 21.87 -2.01 -3.74
CA MET A 1 21.35 -2.33 -2.41
C MET A 1 21.44 -3.83 -2.21
N ARG A 2 21.59 -4.24 -0.96
CA ARG A 2 21.53 -5.64 -0.56
C ARG A 2 20.16 -5.92 0.05
N VAL A 3 19.43 -6.87 -0.53
CA VAL A 3 18.03 -7.17 -0.17
C VAL A 3 17.94 -8.61 0.30
N LEU A 4 17.30 -8.84 1.44
CA LEU A 4 16.93 -10.17 1.91
C LEU A 4 15.45 -10.40 1.65
N VAL A 5 15.10 -11.53 1.06
CA VAL A 5 13.71 -11.98 0.89
C VAL A 5 13.50 -13.24 1.74
N ALA A 6 12.61 -13.17 2.70
CA ALA A 6 12.17 -14.32 3.48
C ALA A 6 10.96 -14.97 2.82
N GLY A 7 11.15 -16.22 2.39
CA GLY A 7 10.21 -17.00 1.60
C GLY A 7 10.51 -16.96 0.10
N ALA A 8 10.58 -18.14 -0.55
CA ALA A 8 10.78 -18.34 -1.98
C ALA A 8 9.54 -18.91 -2.68
N GLY A 9 8.36 -18.70 -2.12
CA GLY A 9 7.10 -18.97 -2.79
C GLY A 9 6.92 -18.11 -4.04
N VAL A 10 5.74 -18.13 -4.63
CA VAL A 10 5.44 -17.39 -5.88
C VAL A 10 5.81 -15.90 -5.77
N TRP A 11 5.40 -15.25 -4.69
CA TRP A 11 5.65 -13.82 -4.48
C TRP A 11 7.11 -13.51 -4.17
N GLY A 12 7.71 -14.26 -3.24
CA GLY A 12 9.11 -14.02 -2.86
C GLY A 12 10.07 -14.28 -4.03
N SER A 13 9.84 -15.32 -4.82
CA SER A 13 10.63 -15.59 -6.02
C SER A 13 10.50 -14.47 -7.05
N TYR A 14 9.28 -14.00 -7.33
CA TYR A 14 9.04 -12.90 -8.27
C TYR A 14 9.74 -11.61 -7.83
N ILE A 15 9.62 -11.26 -6.53
CA ILE A 15 10.28 -10.08 -5.96
C ILE A 15 11.80 -10.22 -6.08
N ALA A 16 12.35 -11.39 -5.72
CA ALA A 16 13.78 -11.66 -5.79
C ALA A 16 14.32 -11.54 -7.22
N ASP A 17 13.63 -12.13 -8.22
CA ASP A 17 14.01 -12.04 -9.63
C ASP A 17 14.02 -10.57 -10.10
N HIS A 18 12.97 -9.83 -9.78
CA HIS A 18 12.86 -8.43 -10.17
C HIS A 18 13.95 -7.53 -9.53
N MET A 19 14.36 -7.82 -8.29
CA MET A 19 15.45 -7.10 -7.64
C MET A 19 16.81 -7.45 -8.26
N VAL A 20 17.03 -8.71 -8.64
CA VAL A 20 18.23 -9.15 -9.38
C VAL A 20 18.31 -8.43 -10.73
N GLU A 21 17.23 -8.39 -11.51
CA GLU A 21 17.17 -7.69 -12.80
C GLU A 21 17.51 -6.20 -12.69
N ARG A 22 17.22 -5.58 -11.56
CA ARG A 22 17.57 -4.19 -11.26
C ARG A 22 18.98 -4.00 -10.71
N GLY A 23 19.79 -5.06 -10.66
CA GLY A 23 21.18 -5.00 -10.25
C GLY A 23 21.39 -4.95 -8.74
N HIS A 24 20.42 -5.43 -7.94
CA HIS A 24 20.57 -5.56 -6.50
C HIS A 24 21.20 -6.91 -6.12
N GLU A 25 21.95 -6.92 -5.03
CA GLU A 25 22.41 -8.16 -4.40
C GLU A 25 21.24 -8.75 -3.61
N VAL A 26 20.83 -9.98 -3.94
CA VAL A 26 19.63 -10.61 -3.35
C VAL A 26 20.01 -11.87 -2.61
N LEU A 27 19.63 -11.92 -1.33
CA LEU A 27 19.60 -13.12 -0.51
C LEU A 27 18.16 -13.61 -0.39
N VAL A 28 17.98 -14.93 -0.38
CA VAL A 28 16.66 -15.54 -0.16
C VAL A 28 16.82 -16.59 0.93
N VAL A 29 15.92 -16.56 1.91
CA VAL A 29 15.79 -17.61 2.93
C VAL A 29 14.50 -18.37 2.69
N GLU A 30 14.58 -19.70 2.62
CA GLU A 30 13.43 -20.56 2.34
C GLU A 30 13.53 -21.85 3.16
N GLN A 31 12.48 -22.13 3.95
CA GLN A 31 12.47 -23.30 4.84
C GLN A 31 12.27 -24.62 4.08
N ASP A 32 11.47 -24.64 3.01
CA ASP A 32 11.28 -25.85 2.21
C ASP A 32 12.48 -26.12 1.32
N ALA A 33 13.18 -27.22 1.56
CA ALA A 33 14.40 -27.58 0.85
C ALA A 33 14.20 -27.78 -0.67
N THR A 34 12.97 -28.12 -1.10
CA THR A 34 12.67 -28.32 -2.52
C THR A 34 12.47 -26.98 -3.20
N THR A 35 11.75 -26.07 -2.57
CA THR A 35 11.54 -24.69 -3.02
C THR A 35 12.86 -23.91 -3.04
N ALA A 36 13.70 -24.06 -2.00
CA ALA A 36 15.03 -23.47 -1.94
C ALA A 36 15.94 -23.94 -3.10
N ARG A 37 15.88 -25.23 -3.46
CA ARG A 37 16.62 -25.77 -4.62
C ARG A 37 16.15 -25.17 -5.95
N ARG A 38 14.84 -25.03 -6.13
CA ARG A 38 14.26 -24.36 -7.33
C ARG A 38 14.70 -22.90 -7.41
N ALA A 39 14.59 -22.18 -6.31
CA ALA A 39 15.00 -20.77 -6.24
C ALA A 39 16.49 -20.58 -6.55
N ARG A 40 17.34 -21.54 -6.15
CA ARG A 40 18.77 -21.55 -6.46
C ARG A 40 19.05 -21.78 -7.94
N ALA A 41 18.25 -22.62 -8.59
CA ALA A 41 18.40 -22.94 -10.02
C ALA A 41 18.06 -21.75 -10.95
N SER A 42 17.26 -20.79 -10.50
CA SER A 42 16.95 -19.58 -11.26
C SER A 42 18.14 -18.62 -11.41
N GLY A 43 19.18 -18.77 -10.59
CA GLY A 43 20.42 -17.97 -10.66
C GLY A 43 20.27 -16.53 -10.15
N GLY A 44 21.40 -15.78 -10.18
CA GLY A 44 21.43 -14.35 -9.89
C GLY A 44 21.25 -13.97 -8.41
N ARG A 45 20.95 -14.91 -7.50
CA ARG A 45 20.72 -14.70 -6.08
C ARG A 45 21.39 -15.76 -5.21
N THR A 46 21.68 -15.40 -3.97
CA THR A 46 22.13 -16.36 -2.95
C THR A 46 20.91 -16.91 -2.22
N VAL A 47 20.76 -18.24 -2.16
CA VAL A 47 19.63 -18.89 -1.48
C VAL A 47 20.13 -19.73 -0.31
N VAL A 48 19.61 -19.46 0.88
CA VAL A 48 19.85 -20.21 2.10
C VAL A 48 18.61 -21.03 2.44
N ALA A 49 18.82 -22.34 2.64
CA ALA A 49 17.75 -23.21 3.11
C ALA A 49 17.70 -23.12 4.63
N GLY A 50 16.59 -22.70 5.18
CA GLY A 50 16.38 -22.53 6.63
C GLY A 50 15.12 -21.74 6.92
N ASP A 51 14.75 -21.72 8.19
CA ASP A 51 13.62 -20.94 8.68
C ASP A 51 14.08 -19.53 9.01
N ALA A 52 13.48 -18.52 8.38
CA ALA A 52 13.78 -17.10 8.64
C ALA A 52 13.31 -16.62 10.03
N CYS A 53 12.46 -17.39 10.71
CA CYS A 53 12.08 -17.13 12.09
C CYS A 53 13.12 -17.61 13.11
N GLU A 54 14.14 -18.36 12.65
CA GLU A 54 15.20 -18.90 13.51
C GLU A 54 16.42 -17.95 13.54
N PRO A 55 16.78 -17.38 14.71
CA PRO A 55 17.95 -16.50 14.84
C PRO A 55 19.26 -17.18 14.34
N SER A 56 19.42 -18.46 14.59
CA SER A 56 20.58 -19.25 14.15
C SER A 56 20.76 -19.24 12.63
N VAL A 57 19.70 -19.13 11.85
CA VAL A 57 19.75 -18.98 10.40
C VAL A 57 20.14 -17.56 10.03
N LEU A 58 19.54 -16.56 10.69
CA LEU A 58 19.77 -15.14 10.42
C LEU A 58 21.19 -14.68 10.79
N ASP A 59 21.79 -15.23 11.85
CA ASP A 59 23.15 -14.90 12.33
C ASP A 59 24.24 -15.06 11.27
N HIS A 60 24.03 -15.96 10.31
CA HIS A 60 25.00 -16.27 9.26
C HIS A 60 24.82 -15.49 7.97
N LEU A 61 23.82 -14.57 7.90
CA LEU A 61 23.45 -13.88 6.65
C LEU A 61 24.10 -12.51 6.48
N GLY A 62 24.82 -12.00 7.50
CA GLY A 62 25.44 -10.67 7.47
C GLY A 62 24.41 -9.57 7.35
N LEU A 63 23.38 -9.61 8.21
CA LEU A 63 22.24 -8.69 8.20
C LEU A 63 22.62 -7.24 8.49
N ASP A 64 23.78 -7.00 9.09
CA ASP A 64 24.40 -5.68 9.29
C ASP A 64 24.70 -4.94 7.98
N THR A 65 24.76 -5.67 6.86
CA THR A 65 25.01 -5.10 5.52
C THR A 65 23.75 -5.10 4.64
N VAL A 66 22.61 -5.57 5.15
CA VAL A 66 21.34 -5.61 4.43
C VAL A 66 20.59 -4.28 4.54
N ASP A 67 20.27 -3.68 3.41
CA ASP A 67 19.55 -2.42 3.33
C ASP A 67 18.04 -2.59 3.54
N THR A 68 17.49 -3.71 3.08
CA THR A 68 16.04 -3.97 3.11
C THR A 68 15.76 -5.46 3.28
N VAL A 69 14.81 -5.77 4.14
CA VAL A 69 14.23 -7.13 4.25
C VAL A 69 12.80 -7.10 3.74
N VAL A 70 12.45 -8.11 2.95
CA VAL A 70 11.09 -8.38 2.48
C VAL A 70 10.62 -9.69 3.09
N ALA A 71 9.73 -9.62 4.07
CA ALA A 71 9.06 -10.77 4.64
C ALA A 71 7.87 -11.15 3.72
N ALA A 72 8.02 -12.24 2.96
CA ALA A 72 7.10 -12.64 1.90
C ALA A 72 6.74 -14.12 1.97
N THR A 73 6.69 -14.69 3.18
CA THR A 73 6.26 -16.07 3.41
C THR A 73 4.76 -16.22 3.15
N GLY A 74 4.26 -17.44 3.17
CA GLY A 74 2.83 -17.75 3.06
C GLY A 74 2.03 -17.53 4.34
N ASP A 75 2.68 -17.15 5.42
CA ASP A 75 2.11 -17.05 6.76
C ASP A 75 2.31 -15.66 7.35
N ASP A 76 1.26 -15.07 7.93
CA ASP A 76 1.30 -13.71 8.47
C ASP A 76 2.10 -13.64 9.78
N GLU A 77 2.00 -14.69 10.60
CA GLU A 77 2.72 -14.82 11.85
C GLU A 77 4.22 -14.90 11.61
N ASP A 78 4.66 -15.71 10.64
CA ASP A 78 6.06 -15.79 10.23
C ASP A 78 6.56 -14.43 9.72
N ASN A 79 5.78 -13.74 8.89
CA ASN A 79 6.16 -12.42 8.39
C ASN A 79 6.33 -11.39 9.52
N LEU A 80 5.50 -11.45 10.56
CA LEU A 80 5.64 -10.59 11.74
C LEU A 80 6.88 -10.95 12.56
N VAL A 81 7.12 -12.26 12.81
CA VAL A 81 8.30 -12.73 13.56
C VAL A 81 9.59 -12.33 12.85
N VAL A 82 9.71 -12.61 11.55
CA VAL A 82 10.86 -12.18 10.75
C VAL A 82 11.07 -10.69 10.84
N SER A 83 10.00 -9.90 10.64
CA SER A 83 10.08 -8.43 10.69
C SER A 83 10.60 -7.93 12.04
N LEU A 84 10.06 -8.46 13.12
CA LEU A 84 10.47 -8.11 14.48
C LEU A 84 11.95 -8.44 14.71
N LEU A 85 12.38 -9.66 14.36
CA LEU A 85 13.74 -10.11 14.53
C LEU A 85 14.73 -9.23 13.76
N VAL A 86 14.53 -9.07 12.44
CA VAL A 86 15.46 -8.31 11.60
C VAL A 86 15.53 -6.84 11.97
N LYS A 87 14.40 -6.26 12.41
CA LYS A 87 14.33 -4.86 12.82
C LYS A 87 14.97 -4.62 14.19
N ARG A 88 14.62 -5.43 15.20
CA ARG A 88 14.99 -5.17 16.61
C ARG A 88 16.34 -5.74 17.00
N TRP A 89 16.70 -6.93 16.49
CA TRP A 89 17.95 -7.59 16.88
C TRP A 89 19.09 -7.30 15.91
N TYR A 90 18.77 -7.19 14.62
CA TYR A 90 19.81 -6.99 13.60
C TYR A 90 19.87 -5.54 13.09
N GLY A 91 18.91 -4.69 13.45
CA GLY A 91 18.93 -3.26 13.13
C GLY A 91 18.75 -2.95 11.64
N VAL A 92 18.10 -3.84 10.87
CA VAL A 92 17.88 -3.62 9.44
C VAL A 92 17.11 -2.31 9.21
N PRO A 93 17.60 -1.41 8.34
CA PRO A 93 17.01 -0.07 8.18
C PRO A 93 15.57 -0.09 7.68
N ARG A 94 15.23 -1.03 6.76
CA ARG A 94 13.91 -1.09 6.15
C ARG A 94 13.36 -2.51 6.10
N VAL A 95 12.12 -2.66 6.55
CA VAL A 95 11.40 -3.92 6.53
C VAL A 95 10.06 -3.73 5.82
N VAL A 96 9.86 -4.49 4.76
CA VAL A 96 8.60 -4.57 4.02
C VAL A 96 7.98 -5.94 4.31
N ALA A 97 6.75 -5.98 4.75
CA ALA A 97 6.08 -7.24 5.06
C ALA A 97 4.82 -7.44 4.22
N ARG A 98 4.68 -8.64 3.70
CA ARG A 98 3.47 -9.09 3.02
C ARG A 98 2.41 -9.44 4.06
N VAL A 99 1.20 -8.93 3.83
CA VAL A 99 -0.01 -9.32 4.56
C VAL A 99 -0.80 -10.29 3.69
N ASN A 100 -0.89 -11.53 4.11
CA ASN A 100 -1.62 -12.58 3.37
C ASN A 100 -3.14 -12.43 3.59
N ASN A 101 -3.55 -12.20 4.84
CA ASN A 101 -4.93 -11.99 5.20
C ASN A 101 -5.17 -10.50 5.55
N PRO A 102 -5.96 -9.74 4.75
CA PRO A 102 -6.23 -8.32 5.02
C PRO A 102 -6.76 -8.02 6.43
N LYS A 103 -7.42 -8.99 7.08
CA LYS A 103 -7.91 -8.84 8.45
C LYS A 103 -6.78 -8.69 9.48
N ASN A 104 -5.56 -9.12 9.14
CA ASN A 104 -4.38 -9.06 10.00
C ASN A 104 -3.57 -7.77 9.82
N THR A 105 -3.94 -6.90 8.86
CA THR A 105 -3.19 -5.67 8.54
C THR A 105 -2.90 -4.80 9.77
N TRP A 106 -3.81 -4.76 10.73
CA TRP A 106 -3.67 -3.98 11.97
C TRP A 106 -2.48 -4.39 12.85
N MET A 107 -1.96 -5.63 12.70
CA MET A 107 -0.79 -6.12 13.43
C MET A 107 0.53 -5.67 12.79
N PHE A 108 0.54 -5.35 11.49
CA PHE A 108 1.75 -5.00 10.75
C PHE A 108 2.13 -3.54 10.98
N THR A 109 2.65 -3.25 12.14
CA THR A 109 3.00 -1.91 12.63
C THR A 109 4.49 -1.79 12.96
N ASP A 110 4.95 -0.57 13.23
CA ASP A 110 6.31 -0.29 13.69
C ASP A 110 6.67 -1.09 14.98
N GLU A 111 5.68 -1.40 15.81
CA GLU A 111 5.89 -2.21 17.03
C GLU A 111 6.35 -3.62 16.69
N TRP A 112 5.86 -4.18 15.61
CA TRP A 112 6.28 -5.45 15.04
C TRP A 112 7.47 -5.33 14.07
N GLY A 113 8.08 -4.14 13.98
CA GLY A 113 9.26 -3.90 13.14
C GLY A 113 8.94 -3.76 11.66
N VAL A 114 7.69 -3.51 11.29
CA VAL A 114 7.26 -3.35 9.90
C VAL A 114 7.25 -1.88 9.52
N ASP A 115 8.07 -1.48 8.54
CA ASP A 115 8.05 -0.13 8.01
C ASP A 115 6.98 0.04 6.90
N THR A 116 6.70 -1.03 6.17
CA THR A 116 5.67 -1.01 5.10
C THR A 116 4.96 -2.36 5.03
N ALA A 117 3.64 -2.34 5.21
CA ALA A 117 2.78 -3.49 5.04
C ALA A 117 2.14 -3.51 3.65
N VAL A 118 2.20 -4.65 2.95
CA VAL A 118 1.64 -4.80 1.59
C VAL A 118 0.67 -5.98 1.55
N SER A 119 -0.61 -5.69 1.29
CA SER A 119 -1.64 -6.71 1.10
C SER A 119 -2.08 -6.76 -0.36
N ALA A 120 -1.67 -7.80 -1.10
CA ALA A 120 -2.09 -7.97 -2.49
C ALA A 120 -3.63 -8.09 -2.63
N PRO A 121 -4.36 -8.83 -1.78
CA PRO A 121 -5.82 -8.84 -1.82
C PRO A 121 -6.44 -7.46 -1.64
N ALA A 122 -5.92 -6.65 -0.69
CA ALA A 122 -6.44 -5.30 -0.47
C ALA A 122 -6.20 -4.39 -1.69
N VAL A 123 -5.00 -4.45 -2.28
CA VAL A 123 -4.68 -3.69 -3.52
C VAL A 123 -5.57 -4.15 -4.69
N MET A 124 -5.77 -5.46 -4.85
CA MET A 124 -6.64 -5.99 -5.90
C MET A 124 -8.09 -5.55 -5.71
N THR A 125 -8.62 -5.64 -4.48
CA THR A 125 -9.98 -5.19 -4.18
C THR A 125 -10.13 -3.71 -4.50
N TRP A 126 -9.18 -2.89 -4.06
CA TRP A 126 -9.15 -1.46 -4.36
C TRP A 126 -9.16 -1.17 -5.87
N LEU A 127 -8.33 -1.89 -6.67
CA LEU A 127 -8.31 -1.74 -8.12
C LEU A 127 -9.62 -2.17 -8.77
N LEU A 128 -10.25 -3.25 -8.26
CA LEU A 128 -11.54 -3.72 -8.75
C LEU A 128 -12.66 -2.73 -8.44
N GLU A 129 -12.71 -2.20 -7.21
CA GLU A 129 -13.67 -1.18 -6.81
C GLU A 129 -13.58 0.06 -7.72
N ARG A 130 -12.36 0.50 -8.01
CA ARG A 130 -12.11 1.59 -8.98
C ARG A 130 -12.59 1.22 -10.40
N ALA A 131 -12.29 0.02 -10.87
CA ALA A 131 -12.62 -0.40 -12.24
C ALA A 131 -14.14 -0.59 -12.49
N VAL A 132 -14.89 -0.89 -11.42
CA VAL A 132 -16.36 -1.09 -11.50
C VAL A 132 -17.17 0.13 -11.02
N GLY A 133 -16.49 1.23 -10.70
CA GLY A 133 -17.14 2.49 -10.30
C GLY A 133 -17.92 2.41 -8.98
N VAL A 134 -17.56 1.49 -8.08
CA VAL A 134 -18.30 1.27 -6.81
C VAL A 134 -17.93 2.27 -5.71
N GLN A 135 -16.86 3.06 -5.91
CA GLN A 135 -16.44 4.05 -4.90
C GLN A 135 -16.15 5.41 -5.54
N ASP A 136 -16.81 6.42 -5.00
CA ASP A 136 -16.62 7.82 -5.37
C ASP A 136 -15.31 8.41 -4.81
N VAL A 137 -14.62 7.70 -3.91
CA VAL A 137 -13.39 8.14 -3.26
C VAL A 137 -12.33 7.07 -3.22
N VAL A 138 -11.20 7.38 -3.83
CA VAL A 138 -10.01 6.52 -3.88
C VAL A 138 -8.89 7.15 -3.06
N ALA A 139 -8.46 6.48 -1.98
CA ALA A 139 -7.26 6.88 -1.25
C ALA A 139 -6.01 6.48 -2.05
N LEU A 140 -5.40 7.44 -2.77
CA LEU A 140 -4.23 7.23 -3.62
C LEU A 140 -2.94 6.98 -2.82
N LEU A 141 -2.79 7.66 -1.69
CA LEU A 141 -1.64 7.55 -0.79
C LEU A 141 -2.10 7.78 0.64
N ARG A 142 -1.71 6.89 1.53
CA ARG A 142 -1.78 7.12 2.98
C ARG A 142 -0.36 7.33 3.48
N ALA A 143 -0.09 8.49 4.08
CA ALA A 143 1.20 8.74 4.70
C ALA A 143 1.31 7.93 6.00
N GLU A 144 2.06 6.84 5.97
CA GLU A 144 2.22 5.88 7.08
C GLU A 144 2.95 6.43 8.32
N ARG A 145 3.51 7.65 8.26
CA ARG A 145 4.23 8.25 9.39
C ARG A 145 3.33 9.04 10.33
N GLY A 146 2.36 8.37 10.96
CA GLY A 146 1.75 8.85 12.23
C GLY A 146 0.90 10.14 12.14
N ARG A 147 0.65 10.73 10.97
CA ARG A 147 -0.14 11.96 10.83
C ARG A 147 -1.52 11.76 10.20
N GLY A 148 -1.85 10.53 9.81
CA GLY A 148 -3.18 10.22 9.30
C GLY A 148 -3.63 11.06 8.10
N VAL A 149 -2.70 11.52 7.26
CA VAL A 149 -3.00 12.30 6.06
C VAL A 149 -3.06 11.36 4.85
N ALA A 150 -4.13 11.48 4.07
CA ALA A 150 -4.32 10.75 2.82
C ALA A 150 -4.47 11.72 1.65
N LEU A 151 -3.96 11.35 0.48
CA LEU A 151 -4.35 11.91 -0.80
C LEU A 151 -5.52 11.07 -1.30
N VAL A 152 -6.65 11.70 -1.52
CA VAL A 152 -7.88 11.06 -2.00
C VAL A 152 -8.27 11.64 -3.36
N GLU A 153 -8.84 10.81 -4.20
CA GLU A 153 -9.46 11.17 -5.46
C GLU A 153 -10.97 10.93 -5.34
N LEU A 154 -11.76 11.89 -5.74
CA LEU A 154 -13.23 11.79 -5.77
C LEU A 154 -13.69 12.18 -7.17
N THR A 155 -14.55 11.34 -7.78
CA THR A 155 -15.25 11.71 -9.00
C THR A 155 -16.60 12.32 -8.65
N LEU A 156 -16.92 13.47 -9.22
CA LEU A 156 -18.20 14.15 -8.97
C LEU A 156 -19.29 13.58 -9.88
N ASP A 157 -20.32 13.00 -9.26
CA ASP A 157 -21.52 12.56 -9.97
C ASP A 157 -22.41 13.74 -10.40
N ASP A 158 -23.40 13.46 -11.25
CA ASP A 158 -24.32 14.46 -11.79
C ASP A 158 -25.18 15.18 -10.70
N ASP A 159 -25.28 14.58 -9.51
CA ASP A 159 -26.04 15.10 -8.37
C ASP A 159 -25.14 15.52 -7.18
N ALA A 160 -23.82 15.59 -7.41
CA ALA A 160 -22.87 15.95 -6.35
C ALA A 160 -23.16 17.34 -5.76
N PRO A 161 -23.19 17.49 -4.41
CA PRO A 161 -23.53 18.74 -3.73
C PRO A 161 -22.58 19.91 -4.04
N ALA A 162 -21.36 19.59 -4.46
CA ALA A 162 -20.34 20.58 -4.80
C ALA A 162 -20.48 21.18 -6.19
N LEU A 163 -21.31 20.61 -7.07
CA LEU A 163 -21.47 21.09 -8.45
C LEU A 163 -21.84 22.58 -8.52
N GLY A 164 -21.22 23.29 -9.47
CA GLY A 164 -21.42 24.72 -9.65
C GLY A 164 -20.74 25.62 -8.62
N ARG A 165 -20.12 25.06 -7.57
CA ARG A 165 -19.34 25.80 -6.57
C ARG A 165 -17.85 25.73 -6.90
N ARG A 166 -17.08 26.74 -6.54
CA ARG A 166 -15.62 26.71 -6.67
C ARG A 166 -14.98 26.03 -5.47
N PRO A 167 -13.84 25.34 -5.62
CA PRO A 167 -13.10 24.79 -4.48
C PRO A 167 -12.83 25.83 -3.37
N ALA A 168 -12.53 27.08 -3.75
CA ALA A 168 -12.27 28.16 -2.82
C ALA A 168 -13.50 28.65 -2.03
N ASP A 169 -14.71 28.38 -2.53
CA ASP A 169 -15.99 28.80 -1.93
C ASP A 169 -16.62 27.68 -1.07
N LEU A 170 -15.92 26.53 -0.98
CA LEU A 170 -16.36 25.41 -0.14
C LEU A 170 -15.85 25.59 1.29
N ASP A 171 -16.74 25.34 2.24
CA ASP A 171 -16.37 25.24 3.67
C ASP A 171 -15.79 23.84 3.93
N LEU A 172 -14.52 23.64 3.53
CA LEU A 172 -13.84 22.35 3.65
C LEU A 172 -13.64 21.99 5.13
N PRO A 173 -13.78 20.71 5.49
CA PRO A 173 -13.52 20.28 6.86
C PRO A 173 -12.08 20.57 7.27
N ALA A 174 -11.88 20.88 8.56
CA ALA A 174 -10.56 21.15 9.11
C ALA A 174 -9.63 19.93 8.86
N GLY A 175 -8.52 20.17 8.19
CA GLY A 175 -7.58 19.11 7.79
C GLY A 175 -7.84 18.53 6.39
N ALA A 176 -8.70 19.17 5.59
CA ALA A 176 -8.87 18.83 4.18
C ALA A 176 -8.53 20.03 3.29
N THR A 177 -7.99 19.76 2.10
CA THR A 177 -7.73 20.77 1.06
C THR A 177 -7.80 20.15 -0.33
N VAL A 178 -8.42 20.84 -1.27
CA VAL A 178 -8.41 20.47 -2.70
C VAL A 178 -7.07 20.86 -3.30
N VAL A 179 -6.37 19.89 -3.86
CA VAL A 179 -5.04 20.07 -4.47
C VAL A 179 -5.15 20.35 -5.97
N ALA A 180 -5.97 19.54 -6.65
CA ALA A 180 -6.19 19.67 -8.09
C ALA A 180 -7.59 19.17 -8.47
N VAL A 181 -8.03 19.60 -9.64
CA VAL A 181 -9.22 19.08 -10.33
C VAL A 181 -8.77 18.62 -11.71
N VAL A 182 -9.10 17.39 -12.07
CA VAL A 182 -8.87 16.85 -13.41
C VAL A 182 -10.20 16.88 -14.14
N ARG A 183 -10.23 17.57 -15.27
CA ARG A 183 -11.41 17.71 -16.15
C ARG A 183 -11.04 17.28 -17.56
N GLY A 184 -11.46 16.09 -17.96
CA GLY A 184 -10.99 15.48 -19.20
C GLY A 184 -9.46 15.33 -19.18
N ASP A 185 -8.77 15.94 -20.14
CA ASP A 185 -7.30 15.89 -20.25
C ASP A 185 -6.59 17.08 -19.55
N GLN A 186 -7.32 17.91 -18.81
CA GLN A 186 -6.77 19.10 -18.16
C GLN A 186 -6.60 18.90 -16.66
N VAL A 187 -5.43 19.28 -16.13
CA VAL A 187 -5.17 19.33 -14.69
C VAL A 187 -5.20 20.81 -14.27
N LEU A 188 -6.14 21.16 -13.40
CA LEU A 188 -6.34 22.50 -12.87
C LEU A 188 -5.87 22.51 -11.41
N ALA A 189 -5.09 23.52 -11.01
CA ALA A 189 -4.78 23.72 -9.58
C ALA A 189 -6.07 23.98 -8.81
N GLY A 190 -6.19 23.43 -7.59
CA GLY A 190 -7.44 23.50 -6.84
C GLY A 190 -7.98 24.93 -6.65
N ALA A 191 -7.09 25.91 -6.43
CA ALA A 191 -7.47 27.33 -6.29
C ALA A 191 -7.95 27.98 -7.62
N ASP A 192 -7.45 27.49 -8.76
CA ASP A 192 -7.70 28.02 -10.10
C ASP A 192 -8.80 27.25 -10.85
N ALA A 193 -9.22 26.11 -10.31
CA ALA A 193 -10.34 25.36 -10.86
C ALA A 193 -11.60 26.24 -10.74
N GLY A 194 -12.27 26.45 -11.86
CA GLY A 194 -13.56 27.11 -11.90
C GLY A 194 -14.62 26.37 -11.06
N PRO A 195 -15.91 26.68 -11.25
CA PRO A 195 -16.95 25.87 -10.63
C PRO A 195 -16.82 24.40 -11.02
N PHE A 196 -17.06 23.50 -10.07
CA PHE A 196 -17.07 22.05 -10.33
C PHE A 196 -18.13 21.66 -11.36
N GLU A 197 -17.78 20.72 -12.21
CA GLU A 197 -18.63 20.15 -13.24
C GLU A 197 -18.81 18.63 -13.03
N PRO A 198 -19.89 18.02 -13.58
CA PRO A 198 -20.04 16.58 -13.53
C PRO A 198 -18.82 15.86 -14.15
N ALA A 199 -18.46 14.71 -13.57
CA ALA A 199 -17.28 13.93 -13.96
C ALA A 199 -15.92 14.60 -13.69
N ASP A 200 -15.87 15.72 -12.96
CA ASP A 200 -14.59 16.23 -12.45
C ASP A 200 -13.99 15.21 -11.47
N GLU A 201 -12.71 14.91 -11.62
CA GLU A 201 -11.93 14.13 -10.66
C GLU A 201 -11.22 15.10 -9.71
N VAL A 202 -11.61 15.11 -8.45
CA VAL A 202 -11.08 16.01 -7.43
C VAL A 202 -10.00 15.31 -6.62
N LEU A 203 -8.77 15.82 -6.69
CA LEU A 203 -7.66 15.37 -5.84
C LEU A 203 -7.61 16.23 -4.58
N ALA A 204 -7.76 15.60 -3.41
CA ALA A 204 -7.73 16.31 -2.13
C ALA A 204 -6.78 15.63 -1.13
N LEU A 205 -6.07 16.45 -0.34
CA LEU A 205 -5.39 15.99 0.87
C LEU A 205 -6.37 16.11 2.03
N THR A 206 -6.49 15.05 2.83
CA THR A 206 -7.38 14.99 3.98
C THR A 206 -6.81 14.18 5.13
N THR A 207 -7.22 14.48 6.34
CA THR A 207 -6.98 13.61 7.49
C THR A 207 -8.02 12.48 7.52
N LEU A 208 -7.71 11.36 8.18
CA LEU A 208 -8.67 10.26 8.35
C LEU A 208 -9.96 10.70 9.06
N GLN A 209 -9.88 11.73 9.90
CA GLN A 209 -11.03 12.28 10.62
C GLN A 209 -11.91 13.17 9.73
N ALA A 210 -11.31 13.92 8.81
CA ALA A 210 -11.99 14.84 7.91
C ALA A 210 -12.49 14.18 6.61
N GLU A 211 -11.99 12.99 6.27
CA GLU A 211 -12.36 12.25 5.04
C GLU A 211 -13.86 12.01 4.90
N PRO A 212 -14.62 11.56 5.93
CA PRO A 212 -16.05 11.33 5.79
C PRO A 212 -16.84 12.63 5.49
N ASP A 213 -16.48 13.72 6.14
CA ASP A 213 -17.14 15.02 5.93
C ASP A 213 -16.80 15.60 4.55
N LEU A 214 -15.56 15.38 4.08
CA LEU A 214 -15.14 15.76 2.74
C LEU A 214 -15.93 14.99 1.67
N ARG A 215 -16.19 13.71 1.89
CA ARG A 215 -17.01 12.86 1.02
C ARG A 215 -18.43 13.42 0.89
N LEU A 216 -19.06 13.69 2.02
CA LEU A 216 -20.41 14.25 2.05
C LEU A 216 -20.51 15.59 1.32
N LEU A 217 -19.46 16.42 1.44
CA LEU A 217 -19.42 17.74 0.82
C LEU A 217 -19.24 17.70 -0.69
N LEU A 218 -18.38 16.78 -1.18
CA LEU A 218 -18.01 16.69 -2.59
C LEU A 218 -18.83 15.65 -3.34
N GLY A 219 -18.98 14.44 -2.82
CA GLY A 219 -19.47 13.27 -3.57
C GLY A 219 -20.89 12.81 -3.23
N GLY A 220 -21.61 13.47 -2.28
CA GLY A 220 -22.94 12.98 -1.89
C GLY A 220 -22.94 11.74 -0.99
N GLN A 221 -24.08 11.11 -0.80
CA GLN A 221 -24.29 10.03 0.17
C GLN A 221 -23.57 8.74 -0.24
N PRO A 222 -22.97 7.97 0.70
CA PRO A 222 -22.54 6.61 0.42
C PRO A 222 -23.75 5.77 0.04
N GLY A 223 -23.82 5.39 -1.26
CA GLY A 223 -24.70 4.36 -1.80
C GLY A 223 -26.11 4.24 -1.25
N GLY A 224 -27.03 5.10 -1.62
CA GLY A 224 -28.45 4.81 -1.59
C GLY A 224 -28.73 3.74 -2.65
N SER A 225 -29.24 2.56 -2.23
CA SER A 225 -29.70 1.49 -3.08
C SER A 225 -30.54 1.99 -4.24
N HIS A 226 -30.02 1.93 -5.44
CA HIS A 226 -30.83 2.06 -6.65
C HIS A 226 -31.69 0.82 -6.75
N THR A 227 -32.93 0.91 -6.26
CA THR A 227 -33.96 -0.08 -6.56
C THR A 227 -34.38 0.18 -8.01
N PRO A 228 -34.21 -0.76 -8.93
CA PRO A 228 -34.74 -0.59 -10.27
C PRO A 228 -36.28 -0.59 -10.17
N ALA A 229 -36.89 0.50 -10.56
CA ALA A 229 -38.33 0.59 -10.78
C ALA A 229 -38.71 -0.40 -11.90
N GLY A 230 -39.72 -1.23 -11.62
CA GLY A 230 -40.25 -2.35 -12.36
C GLY A 230 -40.77 -2.09 -13.77
#